data_17b4db7761c35500c4379f91e45ffc11
#
_entry.id   17b4db7761c35500c4379f91e45ffc11
#
_cell.length_a   1.000
_cell.length_b   1.000
_cell.length_c   1.000
_cell.angle_alpha   90.00
_cell.angle_beta   90.00
_cell.angle_gamma   90.00
#
_symmetry.space_group_name_H-M   'P 1'
#
loop_
_entity.id
_entity.type
_entity.pdbx_description
1 polymer ?
#
loop_
_entity_poly.entity_id
_entity_poly.type
_entity_poly.pdbx_seq_one_letter_code
_entity_poly.pdbx_strand_id
1 'polypeptide(L)'
;MPRGRRLHKLVWVFKTKRDGSLKSRLCVQGCAQTAGVDYDQTWSGALRAPSLRLLASLAASNGMRLHRWDFVSAYLQGSLEEGEVVYCHAPEGYERRLNANGEV
;
A
#
# COMPACT_ATOMS: atom_id res chain seq x y z
N MET A 1 -11.47 20.56 -7.89
CA MET A 1 -10.08 20.10 -7.77
C MET A 1 -9.18 21.31 -7.72
N PRO A 2 -8.28 21.44 -6.74
CA PRO A 2 -7.35 22.58 -6.64
C PRO A 2 -6.41 22.61 -7.84
N ARG A 3 -6.01 23.81 -8.28
CA ARG A 3 -5.07 23.97 -9.39
C ARG A 3 -3.71 23.35 -9.03
N GLY A 4 -3.12 22.57 -9.94
CA GLY A 4 -1.79 21.96 -9.77
C GLY A 4 -1.78 20.53 -9.18
N ARG A 5 -2.91 19.98 -8.74
CA ARG A 5 -3.01 18.59 -8.30
C ARG A 5 -3.33 17.66 -9.47
N ARG A 6 -2.71 16.49 -9.48
CA ARG A 6 -2.98 15.44 -10.48
C ARG A 6 -4.07 14.50 -10.02
N LEU A 7 -4.83 14.01 -10.97
CA LEU A 7 -5.83 12.98 -10.77
C LEU A 7 -5.24 11.63 -11.18
N HIS A 8 -5.09 10.72 -10.22
CA HIS A 8 -4.48 9.42 -10.45
C HIS A 8 -5.51 8.40 -10.92
N LYS A 9 -5.10 7.53 -11.85
CA LYS A 9 -5.92 6.40 -12.26
C LYS A 9 -5.81 5.26 -11.27
N LEU A 10 -6.93 4.57 -11.02
CA LEU A 10 -6.99 3.34 -10.27
C LEU A 10 -7.12 2.16 -11.23
N VAL A 11 -6.35 1.11 -10.97
CA VAL A 11 -6.34 -0.11 -11.79
C VAL A 11 -6.61 -1.32 -10.92
N TRP A 12 -7.53 -2.16 -11.37
CA TRP A 12 -7.77 -3.46 -10.78
C TRP A 12 -6.71 -4.47 -11.23
N VAL A 13 -6.11 -5.16 -10.27
CA VAL A 13 -5.21 -6.29 -10.52
C VAL A 13 -5.85 -7.54 -9.96
N PHE A 14 -6.18 -8.48 -10.83
CA PHE A 14 -6.78 -9.76 -10.47
C PHE A 14 -5.72 -10.86 -10.55
N LYS A 15 -5.72 -11.76 -9.59
CA LYS A 15 -4.83 -12.90 -9.56
C LYS A 15 -5.53 -14.11 -8.95
N THR A 16 -5.38 -15.26 -9.59
CA THR A 16 -5.72 -16.55 -8.98
C THR A 16 -4.52 -17.06 -8.20
N LYS A 17 -4.71 -17.40 -6.93
CA LYS A 17 -3.67 -18.01 -6.10
C LYS A 17 -3.51 -19.50 -6.45
N ARG A 18 -2.43 -20.11 -5.93
CA ARG A 18 -2.15 -21.55 -6.13
C ARG A 18 -3.24 -22.47 -5.55
N ASP A 19 -3.93 -22.03 -4.52
CA ASP A 19 -5.06 -22.71 -3.87
C ASP A 19 -6.40 -22.52 -4.60
N GLY A 20 -6.39 -21.88 -5.78
CA GLY A 20 -7.58 -21.58 -6.57
C GLY A 20 -8.36 -20.36 -6.11
N SER A 21 -8.03 -19.76 -4.97
CA SER A 21 -8.73 -18.57 -4.49
C SER A 21 -8.43 -17.34 -5.34
N LEU A 22 -9.44 -16.50 -5.54
CA LEU A 22 -9.32 -15.26 -6.29
C LEU A 22 -8.82 -14.14 -5.37
N LYS A 23 -7.90 -13.34 -5.88
CA LYS A 23 -7.40 -12.15 -5.21
C LYS A 23 -7.52 -10.95 -6.13
N SER A 24 -8.19 -9.91 -5.66
CA SER A 24 -8.25 -8.61 -6.32
C SER A 24 -7.49 -7.56 -5.52
N ARG A 25 -6.90 -6.62 -6.22
CA ARG A 25 -6.25 -5.44 -5.63
C ARG A 25 -6.61 -4.23 -6.45
N LEU A 26 -6.96 -3.15 -5.77
CA LEU A 26 -7.08 -1.84 -6.38
C LEU A 26 -5.77 -1.10 -6.14
N CYS A 27 -5.12 -0.68 -7.21
CA CYS A 27 -3.82 -0.02 -7.15
C CYS A 27 -3.90 1.35 -7.81
N VAL A 28 -3.26 2.34 -7.21
CA VAL A 28 -3.00 3.63 -7.87
C VAL A 28 -1.92 3.40 -8.92
N GLN A 29 -2.14 3.93 -10.13
CA GLN A 29 -1.18 3.83 -11.21
C GLN A 29 0.00 4.78 -10.94
N GLY A 30 1.08 4.26 -10.33
CA GLY A 30 2.21 5.02 -9.85
C GLY A 30 3.10 5.65 -10.92
N CYS A 31 3.03 5.17 -12.19
CA CYS A 31 3.82 5.74 -13.30
C CYS A 31 3.48 7.20 -13.64
N ALA A 32 2.35 7.69 -13.15
CA ALA A 32 1.94 9.09 -13.32
C ALA A 32 2.32 9.98 -12.13
N GLN A 33 2.90 9.41 -11.06
CA GLN A 33 3.32 10.15 -9.88
C GLN A 33 4.69 10.81 -10.12
N THR A 34 4.87 11.99 -9.57
CA THR A 34 6.12 12.76 -9.67
C THR A 34 6.80 12.79 -8.31
N ALA A 35 8.06 12.37 -8.25
CA ALA A 35 8.87 12.45 -7.03
C ALA A 35 9.00 13.91 -6.56
N GLY A 36 8.91 14.13 -5.25
CA GLY A 36 8.96 15.45 -4.63
C GLY A 36 7.67 16.27 -4.70
N VAL A 37 6.62 15.74 -5.37
CA VAL A 37 5.28 16.38 -5.46
C VAL A 37 4.20 15.44 -4.94
N ASP A 38 4.23 14.19 -5.40
CA ASP A 38 3.22 13.18 -5.08
C ASP A 38 3.74 12.16 -4.05
N TYR A 39 5.07 12.06 -3.88
CA TYR A 39 5.73 11.22 -2.87
C TYR A 39 7.18 11.63 -2.66
N ASP A 40 7.70 11.45 -1.45
CA ASP A 40 9.09 11.74 -1.09
C ASP A 40 9.90 10.47 -0.80
N GLN A 41 9.27 9.43 -0.28
CA GLN A 41 9.95 8.21 0.16
C GLN A 41 9.41 6.98 -0.58
N THR A 42 10.31 6.27 -1.26
CA THR A 42 9.99 5.02 -1.95
C THR A 42 10.71 3.81 -1.39
N TRP A 43 11.65 4.04 -0.45
CA TRP A 43 12.53 3.00 0.06
C TRP A 43 12.06 2.47 1.40
N SER A 44 11.96 1.16 1.51
CA SER A 44 11.78 0.45 2.78
C SER A 44 12.90 -0.55 2.95
N GLY A 45 13.60 -0.47 4.08
CA GLY A 45 14.71 -1.37 4.38
C GLY A 45 14.25 -2.83 4.49
N ALA A 46 14.88 -3.71 3.72
CA ALA A 46 14.69 -5.15 3.86
C ALA A 46 15.84 -5.75 4.68
N LEU A 47 15.51 -6.71 5.54
CA LEU A 47 16.50 -7.43 6.32
C LEU A 47 17.40 -8.26 5.39
N ARG A 48 18.72 -8.08 5.53
CA ARG A 48 19.69 -8.88 4.77
C ARG A 48 19.80 -10.29 5.35
N ALA A 49 20.00 -11.28 4.48
CA ALA A 49 20.11 -12.69 4.89
C ALA A 49 21.19 -12.96 5.95
N PRO A 50 22.39 -12.35 5.90
CA PRO A 50 23.37 -12.50 6.98
C PRO A 50 22.88 -12.01 8.33
N SER A 51 22.16 -10.86 8.36
CA SER A 51 21.61 -10.33 9.61
C SER A 51 20.55 -11.24 10.20
N LEU A 52 19.70 -11.85 9.35
CA LEU A 52 18.70 -12.83 9.80
C LEU A 52 19.38 -14.07 10.41
N ARG A 53 20.44 -14.58 9.77
CA ARG A 53 21.20 -15.73 10.29
C ARG A 53 21.87 -15.44 11.62
N LEU A 54 22.46 -14.24 11.75
CA LEU A 54 23.05 -13.80 13.00
C LEU A 54 22.03 -13.72 14.14
N LEU A 55 20.88 -13.09 13.88
CA LEU A 55 19.79 -13.00 14.86
C LEU A 55 19.25 -14.38 15.26
N ALA A 56 19.09 -15.30 14.29
CA ALA A 56 18.66 -16.66 14.58
C ALA A 56 19.68 -17.42 15.44
N SER A 57 20.98 -17.27 15.15
CA SER A 57 22.06 -17.86 15.95
C SER A 57 22.08 -17.33 17.38
N LEU A 58 21.98 -16.00 17.54
CA LEU A 58 21.91 -15.37 18.86
C LEU A 58 20.67 -15.81 19.63
N ALA A 59 19.53 -15.91 19.00
CA ALA A 59 18.31 -16.38 19.61
C ALA A 59 18.46 -17.84 20.11
N ALA A 60 19.03 -18.72 19.29
CA ALA A 60 19.29 -20.10 19.67
C ALA A 60 20.26 -20.22 20.86
N SER A 61 21.35 -19.45 20.82
CA SER A 61 22.38 -19.46 21.90
C SER A 61 21.88 -18.94 23.24
N ASN A 62 20.90 -18.03 23.21
CA ASN A 62 20.34 -17.40 24.41
C ASN A 62 18.95 -17.94 24.80
N GLY A 63 18.49 -19.03 24.21
CA GLY A 63 17.17 -19.62 24.49
C GLY A 63 15.99 -18.71 24.19
N MET A 64 16.18 -17.71 23.30
CA MET A 64 15.11 -16.78 22.90
C MET A 64 14.16 -17.42 21.87
N ARG A 65 12.90 -17.03 21.93
CA ARG A 65 11.89 -17.44 20.93
C ARG A 65 11.86 -16.46 19.77
N LEU A 66 11.81 -16.99 18.56
CA LEU A 66 11.58 -16.21 17.34
C LEU A 66 10.08 -16.19 17.02
N HIS A 67 9.55 -15.00 16.76
CA HIS A 67 8.17 -14.80 16.33
C HIS A 67 8.15 -14.18 14.94
N ARG A 68 7.24 -14.66 14.11
CA ARG A 68 6.94 -14.07 12.80
C ARG A 68 5.61 -13.34 12.87
N TRP A 69 5.61 -12.10 12.44
CA TRP A 69 4.41 -11.27 12.34
C TRP A 69 4.16 -10.92 10.88
N ASP A 70 2.91 -10.94 10.48
CA ASP A 70 2.47 -10.49 9.16
C ASP A 70 1.24 -9.61 9.35
N PHE A 71 1.32 -8.38 8.90
CA PHE A 71 0.23 -7.42 9.02
C PHE A 71 -0.66 -7.52 7.79
N VAL A 72 -1.91 -7.89 8.00
CA VAL A 72 -2.90 -7.92 6.93
C VAL A 72 -3.16 -6.50 6.45
N SER A 73 -2.92 -6.26 5.15
CA SER A 73 -3.16 -4.96 4.52
C SER A 73 -2.48 -3.78 5.23
N ALA A 74 -1.21 -3.95 5.65
CA ALA A 74 -0.46 -2.97 6.45
C ALA A 74 -0.56 -1.54 5.90
N TYR A 75 -0.39 -1.35 4.59
CA TYR A 75 -0.48 -0.03 3.96
C TYR A 75 -1.87 0.61 4.03
N LEU A 76 -2.94 -0.19 4.14
CA LEU A 76 -4.31 0.32 4.24
C LEU A 76 -4.69 0.71 5.67
N GLN A 77 -3.85 0.38 6.65
CA GLN A 77 -4.05 0.75 8.05
C GLN A 77 -3.36 2.08 8.39
N GLY A 78 -2.47 2.56 7.53
CA GLY A 78 -1.87 3.88 7.65
C GLY A 78 -2.82 4.97 7.19
N SER A 79 -2.78 6.11 7.87
CA SER A 79 -3.44 7.34 7.45
C SER A 79 -2.45 8.21 6.68
N LEU A 80 -2.96 9.03 5.78
CA LEU A 80 -2.15 10.08 5.16
C LEU A 80 -1.78 11.13 6.21
N GLU A 81 -0.65 11.79 6.04
CA GLU A 81 -0.24 12.89 6.91
C GLU A 81 -1.23 14.06 6.82
N GLU A 82 -1.29 14.87 7.88
CA GLU A 82 -2.19 16.02 7.93
C GLU A 82 -1.88 17.00 6.79
N GLY A 83 -2.89 17.31 5.98
CA GLY A 83 -2.74 18.16 4.79
C GLY A 83 -2.35 17.44 3.52
N GLU A 84 -2.03 16.15 3.57
CA GLU A 84 -1.79 15.33 2.39
C GLU A 84 -3.12 14.86 1.79
N VAL A 85 -3.38 15.21 0.53
CA VAL A 85 -4.60 14.85 -0.18
C VAL A 85 -4.25 14.27 -1.54
N VAL A 86 -4.71 13.05 -1.80
CA VAL A 86 -4.52 12.34 -3.07
C VAL A 86 -5.85 12.25 -3.80
N TYR A 87 -5.89 12.72 -5.05
CA TYR A 87 -7.08 12.67 -5.89
C TYR A 87 -7.01 11.50 -6.86
N CYS A 88 -8.03 10.66 -6.84
CA CYS A 88 -8.13 9.50 -7.71
C CYS A 88 -9.42 9.51 -8.52
N HIS A 89 -9.37 8.96 -9.74
CA HIS A 89 -10.59 8.61 -10.45
C HIS A 89 -11.34 7.51 -9.70
N ALA A 90 -12.67 7.53 -9.74
CA ALA A 90 -13.42 6.38 -9.27
C ALA A 90 -13.01 5.14 -10.10
N PRO A 91 -12.76 3.99 -9.45
CA PRO A 91 -12.39 2.78 -10.17
C PRO A 91 -13.57 2.27 -11.01
N GLU A 92 -13.27 1.55 -12.08
CA GLU A 92 -14.27 0.91 -12.91
C GLU A 92 -15.15 -0.03 -12.07
N GLY A 93 -16.46 0.00 -12.29
CA GLY A 93 -17.44 -0.76 -11.51
C GLY A 93 -17.82 -0.14 -10.16
N TYR A 94 -17.31 1.03 -9.83
CA TYR A 94 -17.66 1.76 -8.62
C TYR A 94 -18.72 2.82 -8.95
N GLU A 95 -19.95 2.62 -8.48
CA GLU A 95 -21.00 3.63 -8.62
C GLU A 95 -20.72 4.82 -7.72
N ARG A 96 -20.68 6.01 -8.29
CA ARG A 96 -20.61 7.26 -7.51
C ARG A 96 -21.91 7.41 -6.73
N ARG A 97 -21.86 7.23 -5.43
CA ARG A 97 -22.95 7.65 -4.56
C ARG A 97 -22.77 9.15 -4.31
N LEU A 98 -23.58 9.93 -5.00
CA LEU A 98 -23.70 11.35 -4.70
C LEU A 98 -24.53 11.49 -3.42
N ASN A 99 -24.09 12.38 -2.52
CA ASN A 99 -24.89 12.78 -1.37
C ASN A 99 -26.18 13.47 -1.85
N ALA A 100 -27.16 13.65 -0.95
CA ALA A 100 -28.41 14.36 -1.26
C ALA A 100 -28.16 15.77 -1.85
N ASN A 101 -26.99 16.35 -1.63
CA ASN A 101 -26.56 17.65 -2.14
C ASN A 101 -25.79 17.57 -3.48
N GLY A 102 -25.68 16.38 -4.11
CA GLY A 102 -24.95 16.19 -5.37
C GLY A 102 -23.41 16.21 -5.23
N GLU A 103 -22.87 16.11 -4.02
CA GLU A 103 -21.44 16.03 -3.74
C GLU A 103 -20.99 14.56 -3.58
N VAL A 104 -19.74 14.26 -3.95
CA VAL A 104 -19.13 12.90 -3.88
C VAL A 104 -18.46 12.70 -2.54
#